data_28eaf24659f46324f7676ee9e3728799
#
_entry.id   28eaf24659f46324f7676ee9e3728799
#
_cell.length_a   1.000
_cell.length_b   1.000
_cell.length_c   1.000
_cell.angle_alpha   90.00
_cell.angle_beta   90.00
_cell.angle_gamma   90.00
#
_symmetry.space_group_name_H-M   'P 1'
#
loop_
_entity.id
_entity.type
_entity.pdbx_description
1 polymer ?
#
loop_
_entity_poly.entity_id
_entity_poly.type
_entity_poly.pdbx_seq_one_letter_code
_entity_poly.pdbx_strand_id
1 'polypeptide(L)'
;VGTMSKEQIFETLLTWANKRFQPTDKFKARVLYSNPEDGNIVINGDEFIVFSSTALALDRTRIYYHLTLSCQTGKCDITMNRIRYWYEEDRNGGEKYTAEEWITDEIALKKDKTKLYPICGKFRRKTIDLKDELFKDIQSVLGQKMIDMGLQAAPVTPESQVKVTQPQVAQTNQAVAATTVVNQPVPTTVPAAQSQD
;
A
#
# COMPACT_ATOMS: atom_id res chain seq x y z
N VAL A 1 -23.28 -23.39 -6.49
CA VAL A 1 -21.98 -22.95 -7.05
C VAL A 1 -20.90 -23.40 -6.07
N GLY A 2 -19.97 -24.25 -6.50
CA GLY A 2 -18.90 -24.75 -5.65
C GLY A 2 -17.89 -23.64 -5.33
N THR A 3 -17.38 -23.63 -4.12
CA THR A 3 -16.32 -22.73 -3.69
C THR A 3 -15.04 -23.53 -3.44
N MET A 4 -13.89 -22.95 -3.72
CA MET A 4 -12.60 -23.57 -3.37
C MET A 4 -12.45 -23.67 -1.86
N SER A 5 -11.89 -24.80 -1.39
CA SER A 5 -11.50 -24.92 0.02
C SER A 5 -10.30 -24.02 0.37
N LYS A 6 -10.05 -23.80 1.65
CA LYS A 6 -8.87 -23.09 2.14
C LYS A 6 -7.57 -23.71 1.60
N GLU A 7 -7.46 -25.03 1.62
CA GLU A 7 -6.32 -25.80 1.17
C GLU A 7 -6.08 -25.60 -0.33
N GLN A 8 -7.14 -25.66 -1.13
CA GLN A 8 -7.06 -25.47 -2.59
C GLN A 8 -6.60 -24.06 -2.96
N ILE A 9 -7.11 -23.03 -2.25
CA ILE A 9 -6.68 -21.63 -2.43
C ILE A 9 -5.22 -21.50 -2.01
N PHE A 10 -4.85 -22.02 -0.85
CA PHE A 10 -3.50 -21.95 -0.30
C PHE A 10 -2.47 -22.60 -1.24
N GLU A 11 -2.67 -23.84 -1.67
CA GLU A 11 -1.77 -24.56 -2.58
C GLU A 11 -1.63 -23.86 -3.93
N THR A 12 -2.73 -23.34 -4.47
CA THR A 12 -2.73 -22.60 -5.72
C THR A 12 -1.89 -21.32 -5.60
N LEU A 13 -2.11 -20.57 -4.54
CA LEU A 13 -1.38 -19.31 -4.31
C LEU A 13 0.06 -19.53 -3.89
N LEU A 14 0.38 -20.58 -3.16
CA LEU A 14 1.77 -20.93 -2.82
C LEU A 14 2.55 -21.31 -4.09
N THR A 15 1.94 -22.07 -5.00
CA THR A 15 2.52 -22.42 -6.29
C THR A 15 2.79 -21.18 -7.13
N TRP A 16 1.82 -20.26 -7.22
CA TRP A 16 1.98 -18.98 -7.90
C TRP A 16 3.10 -18.14 -7.27
N ALA A 17 3.10 -18.01 -5.94
CA ALA A 17 4.08 -17.22 -5.21
C ALA A 17 5.51 -17.74 -5.45
N ASN A 18 5.73 -19.04 -5.36
CA ASN A 18 7.03 -19.65 -5.61
C ASN A 18 7.49 -19.50 -7.08
N LYS A 19 6.57 -19.41 -8.04
CA LYS A 19 6.90 -19.16 -9.45
C LYS A 19 7.21 -17.68 -9.70
N ARG A 20 6.42 -16.75 -9.11
CA ARG A 20 6.53 -15.30 -9.36
C ARG A 20 7.70 -14.66 -8.60
N PHE A 21 7.98 -15.13 -7.39
CA PHE A 21 8.96 -14.55 -6.48
C PHE A 21 10.15 -15.48 -6.28
N GLN A 22 11.03 -15.52 -7.29
CA GLN A 22 12.26 -16.28 -7.22
C GLN A 22 13.46 -15.37 -7.01
N PRO A 23 14.38 -15.72 -6.10
CA PRO A 23 15.61 -14.97 -5.93
C PRO A 23 16.47 -15.06 -7.18
N THR A 24 17.15 -13.98 -7.48
CA THR A 24 18.16 -13.88 -8.52
C THR A 24 19.44 -13.29 -7.92
N ASP A 25 20.50 -13.16 -8.69
CA ASP A 25 21.71 -12.46 -8.23
C ASP A 25 21.42 -11.02 -7.79
N LYS A 26 20.45 -10.38 -8.45
CA LYS A 26 20.08 -9.00 -8.20
C LYS A 26 18.96 -8.82 -7.17
N PHE A 27 17.96 -9.68 -7.18
CA PHE A 27 16.74 -9.55 -6.37
C PHE A 27 16.63 -10.65 -5.31
N LYS A 28 16.15 -10.29 -4.15
CA LYS A 28 15.94 -11.20 -3.00
C LYS A 28 14.46 -11.55 -2.80
N ALA A 29 13.66 -11.48 -3.87
CA ALA A 29 12.26 -11.86 -3.84
C ALA A 29 12.12 -13.35 -3.49
N ARG A 30 11.23 -13.68 -2.54
CA ARG A 30 10.96 -15.07 -2.13
C ARG A 30 9.76 -15.16 -1.21
N VAL A 31 9.22 -16.37 -1.07
CA VAL A 31 8.31 -16.70 0.03
C VAL A 31 9.13 -16.76 1.33
N LEU A 32 8.68 -16.02 2.36
CA LEU A 32 9.31 -15.95 3.68
C LEU A 32 8.67 -16.94 4.66
N TYR A 33 7.35 -17.13 4.53
CA TYR A 33 6.56 -17.96 5.41
C TYR A 33 5.38 -18.56 4.65
N SER A 34 5.07 -19.80 4.92
CA SER A 34 3.85 -20.45 4.46
C SER A 34 3.44 -21.52 5.44
N ASN A 35 2.19 -21.48 5.91
CA ASN A 35 1.63 -22.48 6.80
C ASN A 35 0.19 -22.81 6.38
N PRO A 36 -0.09 -24.05 5.98
CA PRO A 36 -1.43 -24.47 5.57
C PRO A 36 -2.44 -24.50 6.71
N GLU A 37 -1.97 -24.68 7.97
CA GLU A 37 -2.86 -24.75 9.13
C GLU A 37 -3.54 -23.40 9.39
N ASP A 38 -2.80 -22.29 9.34
CA ASP A 38 -3.34 -20.94 9.50
C ASP A 38 -3.74 -20.28 8.17
N GLY A 39 -3.40 -20.92 7.03
CA GLY A 39 -3.73 -20.44 5.70
C GLY A 39 -2.91 -19.22 5.25
N ASN A 40 -1.81 -18.89 5.93
CA ASN A 40 -1.06 -17.68 5.64
C ASN A 40 0.19 -17.95 4.78
N ILE A 41 0.40 -17.05 3.80
CA ILE A 41 1.61 -17.00 2.98
C ILE A 41 2.15 -15.57 3.08
N VAL A 42 3.42 -15.41 3.46
CA VAL A 42 4.11 -14.12 3.49
C VAL A 42 5.25 -14.12 2.49
N ILE A 43 5.26 -13.14 1.61
CA ILE A 43 6.19 -13.01 0.51
C ILE A 43 7.00 -11.73 0.67
N ASN A 44 8.30 -11.80 0.43
CA ASN A 44 9.15 -10.62 0.24
C ASN A 44 9.20 -10.30 -1.25
N GLY A 45 8.67 -9.16 -1.63
CA GLY A 45 8.84 -8.58 -2.96
C GLY A 45 10.11 -7.74 -3.01
N ASP A 46 10.83 -7.84 -4.12
CA ASP A 46 12.07 -7.11 -4.40
C ASP A 46 12.22 -7.02 -5.92
N GLU A 47 11.90 -5.88 -6.51
CA GLU A 47 11.90 -5.68 -7.96
C GLU A 47 12.05 -4.20 -8.34
N PHE A 48 12.14 -3.89 -9.63
CA PHE A 48 12.09 -2.51 -10.11
C PHE A 48 10.68 -2.11 -10.52
N ILE A 49 10.30 -0.88 -10.16
CA ILE A 49 9.23 -0.16 -10.82
C ILE A 49 9.82 0.93 -11.71
N VAL A 50 9.39 0.97 -12.98
CA VAL A 50 9.89 1.88 -14.00
C VAL A 50 8.94 3.06 -14.15
N PHE A 51 9.47 4.28 -13.98
CA PHE A 51 8.71 5.52 -14.14
C PHE A 51 8.70 5.97 -15.60
N SER A 52 9.87 5.94 -16.23
CA SER A 52 10.02 6.19 -17.66
C SER A 52 11.23 5.44 -18.22
N SER A 53 11.14 5.07 -19.48
CA SER A 53 12.22 4.44 -20.25
C SER A 53 12.31 5.12 -21.60
N THR A 54 13.43 5.78 -21.86
CA THR A 54 13.77 6.39 -23.14
C THR A 54 15.10 5.82 -23.63
N ALA A 55 15.45 6.06 -24.91
CA ALA A 55 16.70 5.59 -25.46
C ALA A 55 17.94 6.08 -24.71
N LEU A 56 17.84 7.22 -24.00
CA LEU A 56 18.96 7.86 -23.31
C LEU A 56 18.85 7.83 -21.78
N ALA A 57 17.69 7.51 -21.22
CA ALA A 57 17.48 7.57 -19.77
C ALA A 57 16.45 6.55 -19.30
N LEU A 58 16.81 5.82 -18.25
CA LEU A 58 15.93 4.90 -17.52
C LEU A 58 15.69 5.46 -16.11
N ASP A 59 14.47 5.94 -15.89
CA ASP A 59 14.04 6.40 -14.56
C ASP A 59 13.26 5.28 -13.87
N ARG A 60 13.83 4.71 -12.81
CA ARG A 60 13.27 3.58 -12.06
C ARG A 60 13.65 3.66 -10.59
N THR A 61 12.93 2.95 -9.75
CA THR A 61 13.33 2.69 -8.37
C THR A 61 13.22 1.21 -8.05
N ARG A 62 14.08 0.73 -7.18
CA ARG A 62 13.92 -0.57 -6.56
C ARG A 62 12.87 -0.45 -5.48
N ILE A 63 11.91 -1.37 -5.45
CA ILE A 63 10.84 -1.43 -4.46
C ILE A 63 10.96 -2.74 -3.67
N TYR A 64 10.80 -2.63 -2.37
CA TYR A 64 10.72 -3.73 -1.43
C TYR A 64 9.36 -3.68 -0.75
N TYR A 65 8.72 -4.81 -0.59
CA TYR A 65 7.43 -4.90 0.09
C TYR A 65 7.19 -6.29 0.67
N HIS A 66 6.26 -6.39 1.60
CA HIS A 66 5.70 -7.68 1.98
C HIS A 66 4.29 -7.80 1.40
N LEU A 67 4.03 -8.96 0.78
CA LEU A 67 2.70 -9.37 0.35
C LEU A 67 2.24 -10.51 1.24
N THR A 68 1.16 -10.30 1.98
CA THR A 68 0.56 -11.29 2.85
C THR A 68 -0.75 -11.78 2.24
N LEU A 69 -0.88 -13.09 2.09
CA LEU A 69 -2.07 -13.75 1.61
C LEU A 69 -2.65 -14.56 2.78
N SER A 70 -3.91 -14.32 3.14
CA SER A 70 -4.62 -15.08 4.17
C SER A 70 -5.78 -15.84 3.54
N CYS A 71 -5.59 -17.14 3.40
CA CYS A 71 -6.48 -18.04 2.68
C CYS A 71 -7.55 -18.60 3.62
N GLN A 72 -8.79 -18.54 3.18
CA GLN A 72 -9.96 -19.11 3.84
C GLN A 72 -10.84 -19.81 2.79
N THR A 73 -11.79 -20.63 3.20
CA THR A 73 -12.72 -21.25 2.27
C THR A 73 -13.49 -20.18 1.50
N GLY A 74 -13.38 -20.20 0.19
CA GLY A 74 -14.05 -19.26 -0.72
C GLY A 74 -13.50 -17.84 -0.72
N LYS A 75 -12.41 -17.55 0.03
CA LYS A 75 -11.88 -16.20 0.20
C LYS A 75 -10.35 -16.17 0.40
N CYS A 76 -9.71 -15.14 -0.12
CA CYS A 76 -8.33 -14.80 0.23
C CYS A 76 -8.22 -13.30 0.49
N ASP A 77 -7.74 -12.92 1.67
CA ASP A 77 -7.41 -11.54 1.97
C ASP A 77 -5.96 -11.26 1.58
N ILE A 78 -5.74 -10.15 0.86
CA ILE A 78 -4.44 -9.78 0.31
C ILE A 78 -4.03 -8.43 0.89
N THR A 79 -2.83 -8.37 1.48
CA THR A 79 -2.27 -7.14 2.05
C THR A 79 -0.87 -6.91 1.53
N MET A 80 -0.60 -5.71 1.00
CA MET A 80 0.74 -5.24 0.65
C MET A 80 1.17 -4.17 1.66
N ASN A 81 2.28 -4.42 2.36
CA ASN A 81 2.77 -3.54 3.42
C ASN A 81 4.31 -3.49 3.47
N ARG A 82 4.88 -2.74 4.42
CA ARG A 82 6.32 -2.53 4.59
C ARG A 82 7.01 -2.08 3.31
N ILE A 83 6.35 -1.19 2.57
CA ILE A 83 6.82 -0.72 1.27
C ILE A 83 7.98 0.26 1.48
N ARG A 84 9.08 0.00 0.80
CA ARG A 84 10.29 0.82 0.82
C ARG A 84 10.84 0.95 -0.57
N TYR A 85 11.52 2.05 -0.83
CA TYR A 85 12.15 2.37 -2.10
C TYR A 85 13.65 2.58 -1.92
N TRP A 86 14.40 2.22 -2.96
CA TRP A 86 15.78 2.61 -3.13
C TRP A 86 15.94 3.21 -4.52
N TYR A 87 15.90 4.54 -4.55
CA TYR A 87 15.91 5.31 -5.78
C TYR A 87 17.34 5.66 -6.18
N GLU A 88 17.64 5.59 -7.49
CA GLU A 88 18.97 5.86 -8.04
C GLU A 88 20.10 5.09 -7.32
N GLU A 89 19.87 3.81 -7.02
CA GLU A 89 20.82 2.95 -6.29
C GLU A 89 22.23 2.93 -6.92
N ASP A 90 22.31 3.16 -8.24
CA ASP A 90 23.56 3.18 -9.01
C ASP A 90 24.30 4.54 -8.94
N ARG A 91 23.72 5.56 -8.27
CA ARG A 91 24.28 6.91 -8.15
C ARG A 91 24.59 7.23 -6.68
N ASN A 92 25.87 7.27 -6.33
CA ASN A 92 26.34 7.62 -4.97
C ASN A 92 25.64 6.87 -3.84
N GLY A 93 25.19 5.62 -4.11
CA GLY A 93 24.45 4.80 -3.14
C GLY A 93 22.95 5.05 -3.09
N GLY A 94 22.44 6.01 -3.88
CA GLY A 94 21.02 6.30 -4.01
C GLY A 94 20.35 6.82 -2.74
N GLU A 95 19.04 7.01 -2.83
CA GLU A 95 18.19 7.51 -1.74
C GLU A 95 17.16 6.48 -1.34
N LYS A 96 16.90 6.36 -0.02
CA LYS A 96 15.97 5.39 0.54
C LYS A 96 14.79 6.09 1.18
N TYR A 97 13.58 5.60 0.87
CA TYR A 97 12.32 6.14 1.38
C TYR A 97 11.42 5.02 1.86
N THR A 98 10.56 5.29 2.83
CA THR A 98 9.40 4.45 3.14
C THR A 98 8.15 4.98 2.43
N ALA A 99 7.12 4.14 2.29
CA ALA A 99 5.85 4.59 1.71
C ALA A 99 5.18 5.67 2.55
N GLU A 100 5.30 5.54 3.88
CA GLU A 100 4.76 6.47 4.87
C GLU A 100 5.36 7.87 4.73
N GLU A 101 6.66 7.95 4.38
CA GLU A 101 7.38 9.21 4.18
C GLU A 101 7.21 9.79 2.78
N TRP A 102 6.74 9.00 1.79
CA TRP A 102 6.90 9.40 0.40
C TRP A 102 5.62 9.39 -0.44
N ILE A 103 4.66 8.49 -0.17
CA ILE A 103 3.49 8.31 -1.04
C ILE A 103 2.13 8.47 -0.35
N THR A 104 2.09 8.93 0.89
CA THR A 104 0.83 9.24 1.58
C THR A 104 0.07 10.38 0.89
N ASP A 105 -1.21 10.52 1.19
CA ASP A 105 -2.03 11.61 0.64
C ASP A 105 -1.46 13.00 0.97
N GLU A 106 -0.93 13.15 2.17
CA GLU A 106 -0.37 14.41 2.66
C GLU A 106 0.89 14.82 1.90
N ILE A 107 1.71 13.84 1.50
CA ILE A 107 3.00 14.08 0.84
C ILE A 107 2.87 14.06 -0.68
N ALA A 108 2.11 13.11 -1.24
CA ALA A 108 2.04 12.90 -2.68
C ALA A 108 0.99 13.75 -3.39
N LEU A 109 -0.05 14.24 -2.67
CA LEU A 109 -1.10 15.08 -3.25
C LEU A 109 -0.81 16.58 -3.03
N LYS A 110 -1.18 17.41 -4.01
CA LYS A 110 -1.20 18.86 -3.84
C LYS A 110 -2.27 19.26 -2.82
N LYS A 111 -2.18 20.49 -2.31
CA LYS A 111 -3.10 21.03 -1.28
C LYS A 111 -4.58 20.88 -1.65
N ASP A 112 -4.91 20.98 -2.93
CA ASP A 112 -6.27 20.80 -3.46
C ASP A 112 -6.73 19.34 -3.53
N LYS A 113 -5.83 18.38 -3.21
CA LYS A 113 -6.02 16.93 -3.29
C LYS A 113 -6.46 16.39 -4.66
N THR A 114 -6.39 17.20 -5.71
CA THR A 114 -6.81 16.84 -7.07
C THR A 114 -5.68 16.36 -7.94
N LYS A 115 -4.43 16.72 -7.61
CA LYS A 115 -3.25 16.41 -8.42
C LYS A 115 -2.12 15.88 -7.57
N LEU A 116 -1.37 14.96 -8.14
CA LEU A 116 -0.13 14.44 -7.55
C LEU A 116 1.03 15.43 -7.73
N TYR A 117 1.94 15.48 -6.77
CA TYR A 117 3.25 16.09 -6.99
C TYR A 117 4.06 15.26 -7.99
N PRO A 118 4.88 15.90 -8.87
CA PRO A 118 5.59 15.16 -9.93
C PRO A 118 6.48 14.03 -9.40
N ILE A 119 7.27 14.28 -8.35
CA ILE A 119 8.24 13.32 -7.82
C ILE A 119 7.53 12.22 -7.01
N CYS A 120 6.94 12.57 -5.87
CA CYS A 120 6.26 11.58 -5.01
C CYS A 120 5.10 10.88 -5.73
N GLY A 121 4.39 11.60 -6.59
CA GLY A 121 3.26 11.08 -7.33
C GLY A 121 3.63 9.99 -8.34
N LYS A 122 4.84 9.99 -8.94
CA LYS A 122 5.26 8.90 -9.81
C LYS A 122 5.46 7.60 -9.01
N PHE A 123 6.03 7.69 -7.80
CA PHE A 123 6.17 6.55 -6.90
C PHE A 123 4.81 5.99 -6.50
N ARG A 124 3.91 6.86 -6.02
CA ARG A 124 2.56 6.45 -5.62
C ARG A 124 1.80 5.73 -6.74
N ARG A 125 1.76 6.32 -7.93
CA ARG A 125 1.07 5.74 -9.09
C ARG A 125 1.61 4.36 -9.43
N LYS A 126 2.94 4.25 -9.55
CA LYS A 126 3.59 2.99 -9.92
C LYS A 126 3.50 1.91 -8.84
N THR A 127 3.43 2.31 -7.57
CA THR A 127 3.16 1.36 -6.47
C THR A 127 1.73 0.84 -6.52
N ILE A 128 0.76 1.71 -6.85
CA ILE A 128 -0.64 1.30 -7.05
C ILE A 128 -0.74 0.38 -8.27
N ASP A 129 -0.12 0.74 -9.41
CA ASP A 129 -0.09 -0.09 -10.61
C ASP A 129 0.45 -1.50 -10.30
N LEU A 130 1.59 -1.60 -9.58
CA LEU A 130 2.18 -2.89 -9.16
C LEU A 130 1.24 -3.68 -8.25
N LYS A 131 0.62 -3.03 -7.26
CA LYS A 131 -0.37 -3.68 -6.39
C LYS A 131 -1.54 -4.22 -7.21
N ASP A 132 -2.08 -3.43 -8.13
CA ASP A 132 -3.22 -3.83 -8.97
C ASP A 132 -2.84 -4.99 -9.91
N GLU A 133 -1.62 -4.98 -10.46
CA GLU A 133 -1.08 -6.09 -11.25
C GLU A 133 -1.03 -7.39 -10.44
N LEU A 134 -0.41 -7.36 -9.25
CA LEU A 134 -0.30 -8.53 -8.38
C LEU A 134 -1.67 -9.07 -7.96
N PHE A 135 -2.61 -8.19 -7.63
CA PHE A 135 -3.96 -8.59 -7.25
C PHE A 135 -4.72 -9.22 -8.42
N LYS A 136 -4.55 -8.66 -9.62
CA LYS A 136 -5.14 -9.21 -10.86
C LYS A 136 -4.55 -10.59 -11.19
N ASP A 137 -3.24 -10.77 -11.02
CA ASP A 137 -2.58 -12.05 -11.24
C ASP A 137 -3.13 -13.13 -10.29
N ILE A 138 -3.27 -12.80 -9.00
CA ILE A 138 -3.85 -13.69 -8.00
C ILE A 138 -5.29 -14.07 -8.38
N GLN A 139 -6.12 -13.10 -8.77
CA GLN A 139 -7.48 -13.34 -9.22
C GLN A 139 -7.53 -14.25 -10.45
N SER A 140 -6.63 -14.02 -11.40
CA SER A 140 -6.53 -14.82 -12.63
C SER A 140 -6.16 -16.28 -12.34
N VAL A 141 -5.17 -16.50 -11.48
CA VAL A 141 -4.70 -17.84 -11.10
C VAL A 141 -5.81 -18.61 -10.35
N LEU A 142 -6.51 -17.96 -9.42
CA LEU A 142 -7.63 -18.58 -8.71
C LEU A 142 -8.81 -18.84 -9.65
N GLY A 143 -9.13 -17.92 -10.54
CA GLY A 143 -10.17 -18.08 -11.54
C GLY A 143 -9.89 -19.25 -12.49
N GLN A 144 -8.66 -19.39 -12.98
CA GLN A 144 -8.25 -20.52 -13.80
C GLN A 144 -8.37 -21.84 -13.04
N LYS A 145 -7.94 -21.89 -11.79
CA LYS A 145 -8.07 -23.09 -10.96
C LYS A 145 -9.52 -23.49 -10.74
N MET A 146 -10.44 -22.53 -10.55
CA MET A 146 -11.87 -22.80 -10.46
C MET A 146 -12.42 -23.44 -11.74
N ILE A 147 -12.02 -22.93 -12.91
CA ILE A 147 -12.40 -23.50 -14.22
C ILE A 147 -11.88 -24.93 -14.35
N ASP A 148 -10.61 -25.17 -14.02
CA ASP A 148 -9.98 -26.51 -14.09
C ASP A 148 -10.65 -27.54 -13.17
N MET A 149 -11.26 -27.07 -12.09
CA MET A 149 -12.03 -27.90 -11.15
C MET A 149 -13.51 -28.07 -11.54
N GLY A 150 -13.96 -27.48 -12.64
CA GLY A 150 -15.36 -27.47 -13.06
C GLY A 150 -16.27 -26.65 -12.15
N LEU A 151 -15.72 -25.76 -11.31
CA LEU A 151 -16.44 -24.80 -10.50
C LEU A 151 -16.75 -23.58 -11.38
N GLN A 152 -18.03 -23.23 -11.56
CA GLN A 152 -18.37 -21.98 -12.24
C GLN A 152 -17.92 -20.82 -11.38
N ALA A 153 -17.07 -19.96 -11.94
CA ALA A 153 -16.78 -18.68 -11.32
C ALA A 153 -18.09 -17.92 -11.10
N ALA A 154 -18.37 -17.52 -9.85
CA ALA A 154 -19.48 -16.61 -9.61
C ALA A 154 -19.23 -15.33 -10.43
N PRO A 155 -20.26 -14.74 -11.08
CA PRO A 155 -20.08 -13.48 -11.78
C PRO A 155 -19.51 -12.46 -10.80
N VAL A 156 -18.34 -11.90 -11.15
CA VAL A 156 -17.67 -10.87 -10.34
C VAL A 156 -18.54 -9.64 -10.40
N THR A 157 -19.36 -9.44 -9.37
CA THR A 157 -20.07 -8.19 -9.18
C THR A 157 -19.00 -7.11 -8.92
N PRO A 158 -18.99 -5.97 -9.60
CA PRO A 158 -17.94 -4.95 -9.45
C PRO A 158 -17.99 -4.17 -8.12
N GLU A 159 -18.46 -4.81 -7.05
CA GLU A 159 -18.73 -4.18 -5.76
C GLU A 159 -17.94 -4.81 -4.62
N SER A 160 -16.66 -5.08 -4.87
CA SER A 160 -15.70 -5.26 -3.78
C SER A 160 -14.83 -4.01 -3.74
N GLN A 161 -15.42 -2.94 -3.25
CA GLN A 161 -14.70 -1.73 -2.86
C GLN A 161 -13.70 -2.12 -1.78
N VAL A 162 -12.43 -1.99 -2.13
CA VAL A 162 -11.31 -2.05 -1.19
C VAL A 162 -11.59 -1.04 -0.09
N LYS A 163 -12.01 -1.52 1.07
CA LYS A 163 -12.03 -0.71 2.29
C LYS A 163 -10.58 -0.48 2.68
N VAL A 164 -10.04 0.65 2.24
CA VAL A 164 -8.80 1.19 2.82
C VAL A 164 -9.13 1.53 4.27
N THR A 165 -8.76 0.67 5.18
CA THR A 165 -8.87 0.95 6.62
C THR A 165 -7.80 1.98 6.96
N GLN A 166 -8.17 3.25 6.94
CA GLN A 166 -7.42 4.29 7.63
C GLN A 166 -7.55 4.04 9.14
N PRO A 167 -6.51 4.23 9.93
CA PRO A 167 -6.63 4.21 11.38
C PRO A 167 -7.55 5.38 11.80
N GLN A 168 -8.75 5.03 12.27
CA GLN A 168 -9.66 6.00 12.88
C GLN A 168 -9.05 6.48 14.20
N VAL A 169 -8.63 7.74 14.21
CA VAL A 169 -8.44 8.47 15.46
C VAL A 169 -9.83 8.73 16.03
N ALA A 170 -10.12 8.15 17.18
CA ALA A 170 -11.36 8.33 17.90
C ALA A 170 -11.55 9.81 18.25
N GLN A 171 -12.46 10.48 17.57
CA GLN A 171 -12.97 11.77 18.03
C GLN A 171 -14.09 11.52 19.04
N THR A 172 -13.77 11.77 20.30
CA THR A 172 -14.75 11.81 21.37
C THR A 172 -15.54 13.12 21.24
N ASN A 173 -16.75 13.05 20.70
CA ASN A 173 -17.70 14.15 20.75
C ASN A 173 -18.25 14.25 22.17
N GLN A 174 -17.81 15.25 22.94
CA GLN A 174 -18.57 15.78 24.05
C GLN A 174 -19.30 17.02 23.58
N ALA A 175 -20.60 16.89 23.48
CA ALA A 175 -21.53 18.01 23.37
C ALA A 175 -21.54 18.73 24.72
N VAL A 176 -21.24 20.04 24.73
CA VAL A 176 -21.56 20.93 25.87
C VAL A 176 -22.30 22.14 25.33
N ALA A 177 -23.42 22.35 25.95
CA ALA A 177 -24.43 23.32 25.65
C ALA A 177 -23.94 24.79 25.70
N ALA A 178 -24.57 25.59 24.88
CA ALA A 178 -24.43 27.03 24.85
C ALA A 178 -24.87 27.68 26.17
N THR A 179 -24.07 28.61 26.69
CA THR A 179 -24.54 29.66 27.56
C THR A 179 -23.85 30.98 27.17
N THR A 180 -24.66 31.89 26.70
CA THR A 180 -24.34 33.25 26.34
C THR A 180 -24.14 34.07 27.62
N VAL A 181 -23.01 34.78 27.73
CA VAL A 181 -22.94 35.99 28.60
C VAL A 181 -22.07 37.04 27.92
N VAL A 182 -22.62 38.21 27.96
CA VAL A 182 -22.33 39.49 27.31
C VAL A 182 -21.23 40.30 28.04
N ASN A 183 -20.37 40.99 27.27
CA ASN A 183 -19.76 42.33 27.48
C ASN A 183 -18.81 42.59 28.70
N GLN A 184 -17.70 43.20 28.57
CA GLN A 184 -17.27 44.54 28.17
C GLN A 184 -15.72 44.70 28.36
N PRO A 185 -15.10 45.83 27.94
CA PRO A 185 -13.71 45.89 27.45
C PRO A 185 -12.72 46.69 28.33
N VAL A 186 -11.40 46.45 28.05
CA VAL A 186 -10.19 47.33 28.18
C VAL A 186 -9.80 47.83 29.60
N PRO A 187 -8.51 47.99 29.97
CA PRO A 187 -7.57 48.83 29.25
C PRO A 187 -6.12 48.34 29.12
N THR A 188 -5.49 48.89 28.14
CA THR A 188 -4.10 49.09 27.82
C THR A 188 -3.21 49.55 29.01
N THR A 189 -2.08 48.94 29.21
CA THR A 189 -0.91 49.67 29.74
C THR A 189 0.38 49.02 29.22
N VAL A 190 1.11 49.83 28.48
CA VAL A 190 2.56 49.68 28.19
C VAL A 190 3.34 50.38 29.32
N PRO A 191 4.50 49.88 29.73
CA PRO A 191 5.67 50.73 29.82
C PRO A 191 6.91 50.07 29.17
N ALA A 192 7.46 50.75 28.25
CA ALA A 192 8.69 51.50 28.15
C ALA A 192 9.98 50.79 28.63
N ALA A 193 10.92 50.79 27.70
CA ALA A 193 12.30 50.40 27.75
C ALA A 193 13.12 50.99 28.93
N GLN A 194 14.13 50.23 29.36
CA GLN A 194 15.41 50.78 29.79
C GLN A 194 16.58 49.90 29.38
N SER A 195 17.52 50.55 28.68
CA SER A 195 18.87 50.17 28.38
C SER A 195 19.75 50.28 29.63
N GLN A 196 20.88 49.62 29.61
CA GLN A 196 22.21 49.80 30.28
C GLN A 196 22.64 48.46 30.93
N ASP A 197 23.79 47.96 30.74
CA ASP A 197 25.13 48.27 30.24
C ASP A 197 25.74 47.07 29.51
#